data_591896296213ebe69047bb036059d778
#
_entry.id   591896296213ebe69047bb036059d778
#
_cell.length_a   1.000
_cell.length_b   1.000
_cell.length_c   1.000
_cell.angle_alpha   90.00
_cell.angle_beta   90.00
_cell.angle_gamma   90.00
#
_symmetry.space_group_name_H-M   'P 1'
#
loop_
_entity.id
_entity.type
_entity.pdbx_description
1 polymer ?
#
loop_
_entity_poly.entity_id
_entity_poly.type
_entity_poly.pdbx_seq_one_letter_code
_entity_poly.pdbx_strand_id
1 'polypeptide(L)'
;MIKQAWFLVLIPLTLLINSCAVLQADFKEPTVSVTSFRVLPSESMAPRFEIGLHVTNPNRTALALAGISYTVSLEGHQILIGVANDLPAIDAYGEGDITLLATADLFNSISLFADLIRQPRDNFSYELEAILDLGGIYPNVNVDKKGQISLAPMRK
;
A
#
# COMPACT_ATOMS: atom_id res chain seq x y z
N MET A 1 54.19 23.86 -16.53
CA MET A 1 54.10 23.06 -15.28
C MET A 1 52.71 23.17 -14.58
N ILE A 2 51.90 24.20 -14.82
CA ILE A 2 50.58 24.37 -14.15
C ILE A 2 49.47 23.45 -14.74
N LYS A 3 49.58 23.06 -16.02
CA LYS A 3 48.55 22.21 -16.69
C LYS A 3 48.55 20.74 -16.20
N GLN A 4 49.65 20.21 -15.74
CA GLN A 4 49.75 18.84 -15.21
C GLN A 4 49.18 18.67 -13.78
N ALA A 5 49.20 19.71 -12.97
CA ALA A 5 48.66 19.67 -11.62
C ALA A 5 47.12 19.62 -11.59
N TRP A 6 46.47 20.17 -12.61
CA TRP A 6 45.00 20.15 -12.72
C TRP A 6 44.44 18.77 -13.06
N PHE A 7 45.19 17.97 -13.84
CA PHE A 7 44.81 16.59 -14.16
C PHE A 7 44.88 15.67 -12.93
N LEU A 8 45.82 15.92 -12.02
CA LEU A 8 45.98 15.12 -10.80
C LEU A 8 44.92 15.42 -9.71
N VAL A 9 44.25 16.58 -9.79
CA VAL A 9 43.17 16.94 -8.84
C VAL A 9 41.81 16.51 -9.37
N LEU A 10 41.61 16.44 -10.69
CA LEU A 10 40.34 16.02 -11.31
C LEU A 10 40.07 14.52 -11.20
N ILE A 11 41.09 13.68 -11.18
CA ILE A 11 40.95 12.22 -11.12
C ILE A 11 40.37 11.75 -9.75
N PRO A 12 40.84 12.23 -8.58
CA PRO A 12 40.23 11.83 -7.32
C PRO A 12 38.84 12.38 -7.08
N LEU A 13 38.45 13.50 -7.71
CA LEU A 13 37.13 14.11 -7.55
C LEU A 13 36.04 13.29 -8.27
N THR A 14 36.36 12.63 -9.39
CA THR A 14 35.43 11.77 -10.12
C THR A 14 35.18 10.43 -9.45
N LEU A 15 36.08 9.95 -8.58
CA LEU A 15 35.93 8.72 -7.81
C LEU A 15 34.99 8.84 -6.61
N LEU A 16 34.68 10.05 -6.16
CA LEU A 16 33.78 10.29 -5.01
C LEU A 16 32.28 10.27 -5.38
N ILE A 17 31.94 10.28 -6.65
CA ILE A 17 30.52 10.37 -7.10
C ILE A 17 29.86 8.99 -7.18
N ASN A 18 30.62 7.89 -7.12
CA ASN A 18 30.07 6.53 -7.28
C ASN A 18 29.59 5.86 -6.00
N SER A 19 29.65 6.50 -4.83
CA SER A 19 29.36 5.85 -3.55
C SER A 19 27.87 5.83 -3.14
N CYS A 20 26.97 6.53 -3.83
CA CYS A 20 25.55 6.57 -3.47
C CYS A 20 24.69 5.49 -4.14
N ALA A 21 25.19 4.80 -5.17
CA ALA A 21 24.39 3.82 -5.92
C ALA A 21 24.37 2.41 -5.31
N VAL A 22 25.21 2.12 -4.34
CA VAL A 22 25.42 0.75 -3.80
C VAL A 22 24.41 0.38 -2.71
N LEU A 23 23.77 1.35 -2.06
CA LEU A 23 22.84 1.09 -0.94
C LEU A 23 21.45 0.60 -1.38
N GLN A 24 21.09 0.77 -2.64
CA GLN A 24 19.76 0.39 -3.17
C GLN A 24 19.77 -0.93 -3.97
N ALA A 25 20.94 -1.48 -4.27
CA ALA A 25 21.09 -2.64 -5.17
C ALA A 25 20.48 -3.95 -4.64
N ASP A 26 20.25 -4.06 -3.33
CA ASP A 26 19.77 -5.29 -2.69
C ASP A 26 18.34 -5.19 -2.14
N PHE A 27 17.65 -4.05 -2.27
CA PHE A 27 16.28 -3.92 -1.79
C PHE A 27 15.32 -4.72 -2.68
N LYS A 28 14.58 -5.63 -2.05
CA LYS A 28 13.52 -6.41 -2.68
C LYS A 28 12.18 -5.88 -2.23
N GLU A 29 11.28 -5.73 -3.19
CA GLU A 29 9.92 -5.28 -2.92
C GLU A 29 9.21 -6.25 -1.97
N PRO A 30 8.58 -5.76 -0.87
CA PRO A 30 7.77 -6.57 0.02
C PRO A 30 6.58 -7.18 -0.70
N THR A 31 6.19 -8.36 -0.28
CA THR A 31 4.95 -8.98 -0.79
C THR A 31 3.80 -8.57 0.11
N VAL A 32 2.72 -8.06 -0.50
CA VAL A 32 1.50 -7.69 0.21
C VAL A 32 0.33 -8.51 -0.31
N SER A 33 -0.49 -9.03 0.60
CA SER A 33 -1.73 -9.74 0.27
C SER A 33 -2.90 -9.25 1.13
N VAL A 34 -4.11 -9.24 0.56
CA VAL A 34 -5.34 -8.94 1.29
C VAL A 34 -5.80 -10.21 1.99
N THR A 35 -5.92 -10.16 3.32
CA THR A 35 -6.31 -11.32 4.15
C THR A 35 -7.76 -11.25 4.58
N SER A 36 -8.32 -10.04 4.72
CA SER A 36 -9.71 -9.88 5.12
C SER A 36 -10.29 -8.56 4.59
N PHE A 37 -11.61 -8.57 4.37
CA PHE A 37 -12.41 -7.39 4.09
C PHE A 37 -13.72 -7.52 4.86
N ARG A 38 -13.98 -6.61 5.79
CA ARG A 38 -15.15 -6.68 6.69
C ARG A 38 -15.89 -5.35 6.72
N VAL A 39 -17.21 -5.44 6.76
CA VAL A 39 -18.06 -4.29 7.07
C VAL A 39 -18.20 -4.20 8.58
N LEU A 40 -17.88 -3.04 9.14
CA LEU A 40 -18.00 -2.77 10.57
C LEU A 40 -19.33 -2.10 10.87
N PRO A 41 -19.87 -2.30 12.09
CA PRO A 41 -20.99 -1.50 12.58
C PRO A 41 -20.65 -0.01 12.50
N SER A 42 -21.59 0.81 12.03
CA SER A 42 -21.46 2.25 11.95
C SER A 42 -22.69 2.91 12.55
N GLU A 43 -22.48 3.92 13.37
CA GLU A 43 -23.55 4.78 13.91
C GLU A 43 -23.97 5.87 12.91
N SER A 44 -23.17 6.06 11.86
CA SER A 44 -23.44 6.99 10.76
C SER A 44 -24.09 6.28 9.57
N MET A 45 -24.64 7.06 8.64
CA MET A 45 -25.17 6.51 7.37
C MET A 45 -24.05 5.96 6.47
N ALA A 46 -22.80 6.36 6.68
CA ALA A 46 -21.66 5.91 5.89
C ALA A 46 -21.14 4.57 6.45
N PRO A 47 -21.09 3.49 5.66
CA PRO A 47 -20.51 2.22 6.06
C PRO A 47 -19.03 2.37 6.42
N ARG A 48 -18.60 1.64 7.44
CA ARG A 48 -17.18 1.52 7.81
C ARG A 48 -16.66 0.15 7.38
N PHE A 49 -15.39 0.12 6.98
CA PHE A 49 -14.73 -1.09 6.52
C PHE A 49 -13.43 -1.30 7.27
N GLU A 50 -13.11 -2.56 7.46
CA GLU A 50 -11.81 -3.04 7.94
C GLU A 50 -11.19 -3.91 6.86
N ILE A 51 -9.95 -3.58 6.48
CA ILE A 51 -9.19 -4.30 5.46
C ILE A 51 -7.93 -4.84 6.13
N GLY A 52 -7.78 -6.16 6.16
CA GLY A 52 -6.57 -6.82 6.64
C GLY A 52 -5.58 -7.02 5.50
N LEU A 53 -4.34 -6.62 5.72
CA LEU A 53 -3.21 -6.87 4.83
C LEU A 53 -2.17 -7.70 5.55
N HIS A 54 -1.59 -8.67 4.85
CA HIS A 54 -0.42 -9.42 5.31
C HIS A 54 0.78 -9.00 4.47
N VAL A 55 1.88 -8.61 5.14
CA VAL A 55 3.10 -8.12 4.52
C VAL A 55 4.25 -9.04 4.86
N THR A 56 4.96 -9.52 3.84
CA THR A 56 6.19 -10.29 3.99
C THR A 56 7.38 -9.44 3.56
N ASN A 57 8.38 -9.31 4.42
CA ASN A 57 9.61 -8.56 4.19
C ASN A 57 10.74 -9.49 3.76
N PRO A 58 11.14 -9.52 2.48
CA PRO A 58 12.25 -10.35 2.00
C PRO A 58 13.64 -9.72 2.24
N ASN A 59 13.69 -8.58 2.95
CA ASN A 59 14.92 -7.81 3.15
C ASN A 59 15.59 -8.14 4.49
N ARG A 60 16.91 -7.95 4.55
CA ARG A 60 17.72 -8.12 5.78
C ARG A 60 17.56 -6.96 6.79
N THR A 61 16.82 -5.93 6.43
CA THR A 61 16.50 -4.79 7.30
C THR A 61 15.02 -4.75 7.59
N ALA A 62 14.63 -4.35 8.79
CA ALA A 62 13.23 -4.14 9.12
C ALA A 62 12.64 -3.02 8.26
N LEU A 63 11.37 -3.17 7.89
CA LEU A 63 10.60 -2.16 7.18
C LEU A 63 9.85 -1.31 8.22
N ALA A 64 10.27 -0.06 8.36
CA ALA A 64 9.52 0.93 9.12
C ALA A 64 8.50 1.57 8.17
N LEU A 65 7.24 1.16 8.29
CA LEU A 65 6.17 1.73 7.46
C LEU A 65 5.82 3.13 7.97
N ALA A 66 6.24 4.16 7.24
CA ALA A 66 5.98 5.56 7.59
C ALA A 66 4.53 5.93 7.32
N GLY A 67 3.91 5.31 6.31
CA GLY A 67 2.52 5.54 5.97
C GLY A 67 2.02 4.64 4.85
N ILE A 68 0.71 4.61 4.70
CA ILE A 68 0.04 3.97 3.58
C ILE A 68 -1.10 4.87 3.11
N SER A 69 -1.17 5.13 1.81
CA SER A 69 -2.34 5.68 1.15
C SER A 69 -3.00 4.58 0.32
N TYR A 70 -4.32 4.51 0.33
CA TYR A 70 -5.03 3.44 -0.37
C TYR A 70 -6.37 3.89 -0.93
N THR A 71 -6.75 3.24 -2.01
CA THR A 71 -8.04 3.38 -2.68
C THR A 71 -8.67 2.00 -2.83
N VAL A 72 -9.95 1.87 -2.54
CA VAL A 72 -10.70 0.64 -2.78
C VAL A 72 -11.85 0.92 -3.72
N SER A 73 -11.93 0.10 -4.76
CA SER A 73 -13.06 0.08 -5.69
C SER A 73 -13.84 -1.23 -5.57
N LEU A 74 -15.15 -1.17 -5.67
CA LEU A 74 -16.05 -2.31 -5.83
C LEU A 74 -16.76 -2.18 -7.17
N GLU A 75 -16.74 -3.25 -7.96
CA GLU A 75 -17.38 -3.28 -9.29
C GLU A 75 -16.94 -2.10 -10.18
N GLY A 76 -15.69 -1.66 -10.07
CA GLY A 76 -15.15 -0.51 -10.79
C GLY A 76 -15.55 0.86 -10.23
N HIS A 77 -16.36 0.91 -9.16
CA HIS A 77 -16.70 2.16 -8.48
C HIS A 77 -15.80 2.38 -7.28
N GLN A 78 -15.07 3.49 -7.25
CA GLN A 78 -14.27 3.88 -6.11
C GLN A 78 -15.18 4.19 -4.92
N ILE A 79 -15.03 3.41 -3.85
CA ILE A 79 -15.87 3.54 -2.65
C ILE A 79 -15.14 4.07 -1.43
N LEU A 80 -13.80 3.89 -1.39
CA LEU A 80 -12.97 4.27 -0.26
C LEU A 80 -11.68 4.94 -0.75
N ILE A 81 -11.28 5.98 -0.02
CA ILE A 81 -9.93 6.53 -0.03
C ILE A 81 -9.50 6.69 1.42
N GLY A 82 -8.28 6.30 1.74
CA GLY A 82 -7.77 6.44 3.09
C GLY A 82 -6.27 6.60 3.16
N VAL A 83 -5.83 7.02 4.34
CA VAL A 83 -4.43 7.08 4.74
C VAL A 83 -4.29 6.52 6.15
N ALA A 84 -3.19 5.85 6.43
CA ALA A 84 -2.84 5.39 7.76
C ALA A 84 -1.34 5.61 7.99
N ASN A 85 -0.96 5.98 9.22
CA ASN A 85 0.41 6.29 9.60
C ASN A 85 0.85 5.63 10.92
N ASP A 86 -0.08 5.00 11.63
CA ASP A 86 0.23 4.21 12.83
C ASP A 86 0.31 2.74 12.45
N LEU A 87 1.45 2.38 11.82
CA LEU A 87 1.66 1.07 11.20
C LEU A 87 2.76 0.32 11.95
N PRO A 88 2.63 -1.00 12.11
CA PRO A 88 3.67 -1.81 12.73
C PRO A 88 4.92 -1.87 11.84
N ALA A 89 6.09 -1.95 12.45
CA ALA A 89 7.31 -2.31 11.72
C ALA A 89 7.27 -3.82 11.41
N ILE A 90 7.77 -4.17 10.22
CA ILE A 90 7.90 -5.57 9.80
C ILE A 90 9.38 -5.97 9.92
N ASP A 91 9.68 -6.94 10.75
CA ASP A 91 11.04 -7.38 11.01
C ASP A 91 11.78 -7.83 9.75
N ALA A 92 13.12 -7.83 9.82
CA ALA A 92 13.96 -8.37 8.76
C ALA A 92 13.64 -9.85 8.52
N TYR A 93 13.41 -10.23 7.26
CA TYR A 93 12.96 -11.57 6.85
C TYR A 93 11.70 -12.06 7.59
N GLY A 94 10.93 -11.12 8.15
CA GLY A 94 9.70 -11.36 8.89
C GLY A 94 8.45 -11.08 8.08
N GLU A 95 7.35 -11.25 8.76
CA GLU A 95 6.02 -10.96 8.25
C GLU A 95 5.18 -10.27 9.34
N GLY A 96 4.14 -9.57 8.92
CA GLY A 96 3.24 -8.86 9.85
C GLY A 96 1.92 -8.49 9.20
N ASP A 97 0.94 -8.25 10.06
CA ASP A 97 -0.40 -7.88 9.64
C ASP A 97 -0.66 -6.40 9.88
N ILE A 98 -1.32 -5.77 8.91
CA ILE A 98 -1.75 -4.38 8.95
C ILE A 98 -3.27 -4.36 8.85
N THR A 99 -3.90 -3.56 9.71
CA THR A 99 -5.34 -3.32 9.64
C THR A 99 -5.60 -1.89 9.21
N LEU A 100 -6.31 -1.72 8.09
CA LEU A 100 -6.74 -0.43 7.59
C LEU A 100 -8.23 -0.22 7.93
N LEU A 101 -8.55 0.96 8.44
CA LEU A 101 -9.92 1.37 8.75
C LEU A 101 -10.35 2.48 7.81
N ALA A 102 -11.43 2.28 7.10
CA ALA A 102 -11.95 3.24 6.14
C ALA A 102 -13.46 3.48 6.31
N THR A 103 -13.89 4.68 5.94
CA THR A 103 -15.30 5.04 5.85
C THR A 103 -15.66 5.27 4.39
N ALA A 104 -16.76 4.68 3.92
CA ALA A 104 -17.20 4.87 2.54
C ALA A 104 -17.61 6.31 2.27
N ASP A 105 -17.26 6.80 1.09
CA ASP A 105 -17.80 8.03 0.55
C ASP A 105 -19.16 7.73 -0.10
N LEU A 106 -20.24 8.20 0.54
CA LEU A 106 -21.59 7.96 0.08
C LEU A 106 -21.86 8.59 -1.31
N PHE A 107 -21.24 9.72 -1.62
CA PHE A 107 -21.45 10.39 -2.90
C PHE A 107 -20.85 9.60 -4.06
N ASN A 108 -19.65 9.06 -3.88
CA ASN A 108 -19.02 8.20 -4.88
C ASN A 108 -19.66 6.80 -4.97
N SER A 109 -20.38 6.40 -3.94
CA SER A 109 -21.03 5.08 -3.88
C SER A 109 -22.45 5.06 -4.50
N ILE A 110 -23.04 6.21 -4.86
CA ILE A 110 -24.41 6.29 -5.41
C ILE A 110 -24.56 5.44 -6.68
N SER A 111 -23.57 5.47 -7.57
CA SER A 111 -23.57 4.68 -8.81
C SER A 111 -23.53 3.18 -8.54
N LEU A 112 -22.75 2.76 -7.57
CA LEU A 112 -22.70 1.36 -7.12
C LEU A 112 -24.06 0.91 -6.56
N PHE A 113 -24.69 1.71 -5.70
CA PHE A 113 -26.01 1.38 -5.17
C PHE A 113 -27.07 1.29 -6.27
N ALA A 114 -27.04 2.19 -7.25
CA ALA A 114 -27.95 2.12 -8.39
C ALA A 114 -27.76 0.83 -9.20
N ASP A 115 -26.54 0.38 -9.40
CA ASP A 115 -26.22 -0.87 -10.09
C ASP A 115 -26.67 -2.10 -9.29
N LEU A 116 -26.49 -2.09 -7.97
CA LEU A 116 -26.94 -3.18 -7.10
C LEU A 116 -28.46 -3.33 -7.04
N ILE A 117 -29.18 -2.23 -7.10
CA ILE A 117 -30.65 -2.26 -7.19
C ILE A 117 -31.11 -2.88 -8.53
N ARG A 118 -30.39 -2.60 -9.61
CA ARG A 118 -30.69 -3.14 -10.95
C ARG A 118 -30.29 -4.60 -11.11
N GLN A 119 -29.20 -4.99 -10.51
CA GLN A 119 -28.61 -6.33 -10.60
C GLN A 119 -28.15 -6.82 -9.23
N PRO A 120 -29.08 -7.32 -8.38
CA PRO A 120 -28.74 -7.86 -7.07
C PRO A 120 -27.77 -9.02 -7.20
N ARG A 121 -26.70 -9.02 -6.39
CA ARG A 121 -25.66 -10.06 -6.36
C ARG A 121 -25.02 -10.13 -4.97
N ASP A 122 -24.48 -11.29 -4.62
CA ASP A 122 -23.83 -11.53 -3.33
C ASP A 122 -22.30 -11.47 -3.43
N ASN A 123 -21.76 -11.60 -4.64
CA ASN A 123 -20.32 -11.56 -4.90
C ASN A 123 -19.96 -10.27 -5.64
N PHE A 124 -18.89 -9.63 -5.20
CA PHE A 124 -18.39 -8.36 -5.72
C PHE A 124 -16.93 -8.47 -6.07
N SER A 125 -16.56 -7.95 -7.23
CA SER A 125 -15.15 -7.71 -7.56
C SER A 125 -14.64 -6.51 -6.78
N TYR A 126 -13.47 -6.64 -6.17
CA TYR A 126 -12.77 -5.53 -5.53
C TYR A 126 -11.42 -5.27 -6.19
N GLU A 127 -10.99 -4.04 -6.12
CA GLU A 127 -9.66 -3.58 -6.48
C GLU A 127 -9.13 -2.72 -5.33
N LEU A 128 -7.96 -3.10 -4.79
CA LEU A 128 -7.21 -2.34 -3.80
C LEU A 128 -5.95 -1.82 -4.48
N GLU A 129 -5.83 -0.50 -4.56
CA GLU A 129 -4.61 0.20 -4.93
C GLU A 129 -4.04 0.85 -3.68
N ALA A 130 -2.79 0.58 -3.34
CA ALA A 130 -2.14 1.19 -2.19
C ALA A 130 -0.70 1.56 -2.48
N ILE A 131 -0.23 2.61 -1.81
CA ILE A 131 1.15 3.07 -1.84
C ILE A 131 1.67 3.02 -0.42
N LEU A 132 2.65 2.14 -0.18
CA LEU A 132 3.35 2.04 1.10
C LEU A 132 4.58 2.95 1.06
N ASP A 133 4.63 3.90 1.98
CA ASP A 133 5.81 4.71 2.25
C ASP A 133 6.67 3.99 3.29
N LEU A 134 7.85 3.56 2.87
CA LEU A 134 8.81 2.88 3.74
C LEU A 134 9.70 3.86 4.51
N GLY A 135 9.54 5.16 4.25
CA GLY A 135 10.36 6.20 4.86
C GLY A 135 11.83 6.19 4.43
N GLY A 136 12.55 7.26 4.81
CA GLY A 136 13.99 7.37 4.57
C GLY A 136 14.36 7.38 3.09
N ILE A 137 15.29 6.50 2.71
CA ILE A 137 15.84 6.40 1.34
C ILE A 137 15.20 5.28 0.51
N TYR A 138 14.26 4.54 1.07
CA TYR A 138 13.61 3.44 0.37
C TYR A 138 12.54 3.96 -0.61
N PRO A 139 12.37 3.31 -1.77
CA PRO A 139 11.30 3.67 -2.69
C PRO A 139 9.95 3.28 -2.11
N ASN A 140 8.91 4.03 -2.49
CA ASN A 140 7.54 3.64 -2.19
C ASN A 140 7.20 2.33 -2.91
N VAL A 141 6.40 1.50 -2.26
CA VAL A 141 5.91 0.24 -2.82
C VAL A 141 4.47 0.41 -3.28
N ASN A 142 4.21 0.15 -4.56
CA ASN A 142 2.86 0.15 -5.11
C ASN A 142 2.26 -1.25 -5.00
N VAL A 143 1.05 -1.32 -4.48
CA VAL A 143 0.31 -2.56 -4.27
C VAL A 143 -0.99 -2.49 -5.04
N ASP A 144 -1.15 -3.36 -6.03
CA ASP A 144 -2.37 -3.53 -6.80
C ASP A 144 -2.91 -4.94 -6.56
N LYS A 145 -4.08 -5.05 -5.95
CA LYS A 145 -4.74 -6.32 -5.66
C LYS A 145 -6.18 -6.31 -6.14
N LYS A 146 -6.54 -7.37 -6.85
CA LYS A 146 -7.90 -7.60 -7.34
C LYS A 146 -8.38 -8.96 -6.87
N GLY A 147 -9.66 -9.06 -6.56
CA GLY A 147 -10.26 -10.29 -6.10
C GLY A 147 -11.77 -10.21 -6.06
N GLN A 148 -12.39 -11.19 -5.43
CA GLN A 148 -13.82 -11.23 -5.20
C GLN A 148 -14.09 -11.37 -3.70
N ILE A 149 -15.10 -10.66 -3.23
CA ILE A 149 -15.61 -10.76 -1.86
C ILE A 149 -17.09 -11.10 -1.89
N SER A 150 -17.56 -11.85 -0.90
CA SER A 150 -18.96 -12.08 -0.65
C SER A 150 -19.41 -11.21 0.52
N LEU A 151 -20.37 -10.34 0.30
CA LEU A 151 -20.99 -9.52 1.34
C LEU A 151 -22.28 -10.17 1.89
N ALA A 152 -22.47 -11.47 1.66
CA ALA A 152 -23.62 -12.19 2.22
C ALA A 152 -23.63 -12.00 3.74
N PRO A 153 -24.76 -11.62 4.36
CA PRO A 153 -24.85 -11.52 5.80
C PRO A 153 -24.55 -12.87 6.42
N MET A 154 -23.63 -12.92 7.40
CA MET A 154 -23.40 -14.13 8.18
C MET A 154 -24.73 -14.54 8.79
N ARG A 155 -25.33 -15.60 8.27
CA ARG A 155 -26.50 -16.23 8.92
C ARG A 155 -26.03 -16.75 10.28
N LYS A 156 -26.59 -16.17 11.34
CA LYS A 156 -26.51 -16.74 12.69
C LYS A 156 -27.25 -18.07 12.73
#